data_37948595768d7628eb3d214ac29af206
#
_entry.id   37948595768d7628eb3d214ac29af206
#
_cell.length_a   1.000
_cell.length_b   1.000
_cell.length_c   1.000
_cell.angle_alpha   90.00
_cell.angle_beta   90.00
_cell.angle_gamma   90.00
#
_symmetry.space_group_name_H-M   'P 1'
#
loop_
_entity.id
_entity.type
_entity.pdbx_description
1 polymer ?
#
loop_
_entity_poly.entity_id
_entity_poly.type
_entity_poly.pdbx_seq_one_letter_code
_entity_poly.pdbx_strand_id
1 'polypeptide(L)'
;MSTATAPGAPAPTTLDVSGTSRVPFARLVSVELRKSADTRAGRWLLGGIVAITAAIMVIFFLVADADDRVFENFIGIAATPQGFLLPVLGILLVTSEWGQRTAMVTFALEPSRPRVIAAKTVAALLFGAAAFVAAILLAAACTAVGGADGGFEGLTASVFGLFFLLQLLTIVQGLAYGLIFLNTPAAIVFFFVAPIASSIVFNLVPALRDSAAWLDLGTAQQALFQLGGEASLTGEQWAQLGTTSLIWIILPFAAGWVRIRRAELK
;
A
#
# COMPACT_ATOMS: atom_id res chain seq x y z
N MET A 1 -69.29 -12.65 -30.28
CA MET A 1 -68.09 -12.85 -29.46
C MET A 1 -67.18 -11.65 -29.66
N SER A 2 -67.18 -10.73 -28.69
CA SER A 2 -66.38 -9.49 -28.78
C SER A 2 -65.05 -9.74 -28.08
N THR A 3 -63.95 -9.69 -28.87
CA THR A 3 -62.59 -9.82 -28.35
C THR A 3 -62.20 -8.49 -27.74
N ALA A 4 -62.19 -8.40 -26.39
CA ALA A 4 -61.60 -7.28 -25.69
C ALA A 4 -60.09 -7.27 -25.86
N THR A 5 -59.56 -6.25 -26.55
CA THR A 5 -58.15 -5.99 -26.67
C THR A 5 -57.62 -5.48 -25.31
N ALA A 6 -56.71 -6.21 -24.67
CA ALA A 6 -56.08 -5.78 -23.42
C ALA A 6 -55.30 -4.47 -23.64
N PRO A 7 -55.37 -3.51 -22.69
CA PRO A 7 -54.57 -2.28 -22.81
C PRO A 7 -53.09 -2.61 -22.88
N GLY A 8 -52.41 -2.06 -23.88
CA GLY A 8 -50.98 -2.26 -24.06
C GLY A 8 -50.18 -1.84 -22.83
N ALA A 9 -49.24 -2.69 -22.43
CA ALA A 9 -48.32 -2.36 -21.33
C ALA A 9 -47.60 -1.02 -21.64
N PRO A 10 -47.45 -0.13 -20.65
CA PRO A 10 -46.73 1.14 -20.89
C PRO A 10 -45.29 0.85 -21.39
N ALA A 11 -44.91 1.56 -22.42
CA ALA A 11 -43.55 1.45 -22.96
C ALA A 11 -42.54 1.71 -21.84
N PRO A 12 -41.44 0.94 -21.78
CA PRO A 12 -40.41 1.14 -20.76
C PRO A 12 -39.86 2.57 -20.86
N THR A 13 -40.04 3.34 -19.79
CA THR A 13 -39.49 4.69 -19.67
C THR A 13 -37.97 4.57 -19.59
N THR A 14 -37.26 4.76 -20.68
CA THR A 14 -35.80 4.86 -20.68
C THR A 14 -35.42 6.23 -20.15
N LEU A 15 -34.74 6.26 -19.00
CA LEU A 15 -34.12 7.47 -18.48
C LEU A 15 -32.96 7.84 -19.41
N ASP A 16 -33.06 9.01 -20.05
CA ASP A 16 -31.94 9.58 -20.81
C ASP A 16 -30.91 10.14 -19.82
N VAL A 17 -29.81 9.41 -19.66
CA VAL A 17 -28.67 9.81 -18.80
C VAL A 17 -27.51 10.42 -19.60
N SER A 18 -27.69 10.68 -20.92
CA SER A 18 -26.64 11.20 -21.80
C SER A 18 -26.11 12.58 -21.38
N GLY A 19 -26.93 13.40 -20.67
CA GLY A 19 -26.56 14.71 -20.13
C GLY A 19 -25.92 14.68 -18.75
N THR A 20 -25.76 13.53 -18.09
CA THR A 20 -25.17 13.49 -16.75
C THR A 20 -23.65 13.65 -16.80
N SER A 21 -23.11 14.59 -16.00
CA SER A 21 -21.67 14.78 -15.88
C SER A 21 -21.01 13.58 -15.22
N ARG A 22 -19.81 13.20 -15.67
CA ARG A 22 -19.02 12.13 -15.05
C ARG A 22 -18.72 12.45 -13.59
N VAL A 23 -18.69 11.43 -12.74
CA VAL A 23 -18.29 11.58 -11.33
C VAL A 23 -16.89 12.20 -11.26
N PRO A 24 -16.67 13.31 -10.49
CA PRO A 24 -15.35 13.89 -10.32
C PRO A 24 -14.35 12.88 -9.74
N PHE A 25 -13.11 12.88 -10.23
CA PHE A 25 -12.09 11.91 -9.79
C PHE A 25 -11.81 12.01 -8.28
N ALA A 26 -11.76 13.21 -7.73
CA ALA A 26 -11.58 13.42 -6.28
C ALA A 26 -12.70 12.75 -5.46
N ARG A 27 -13.93 12.69 -5.97
CA ARG A 27 -15.03 11.98 -5.32
C ARG A 27 -14.78 10.46 -5.32
N LEU A 28 -14.25 9.89 -6.41
CA LEU A 28 -13.88 8.47 -6.45
C LEU A 28 -12.82 8.17 -5.40
N VAL A 29 -11.77 8.98 -5.30
CA VAL A 29 -10.73 8.83 -4.27
C VAL A 29 -11.33 8.92 -2.86
N SER A 30 -12.19 9.92 -2.60
CA SER A 30 -12.81 10.07 -1.28
C SER A 30 -13.70 8.89 -0.90
N VAL A 31 -14.36 8.27 -1.87
CA VAL A 31 -15.15 7.05 -1.66
C VAL A 31 -14.25 5.87 -1.27
N GLU A 32 -13.10 5.70 -1.95
CA GLU A 32 -12.16 4.62 -1.62
C GLU A 32 -11.56 4.80 -0.21
N LEU A 33 -11.21 6.03 0.17
CA LEU A 33 -10.76 6.34 1.54
C LEU A 33 -11.83 6.02 2.58
N ARG A 34 -13.10 6.44 2.34
CA ARG A 34 -14.21 6.16 3.23
C ARG A 34 -14.51 4.66 3.35
N LYS A 35 -14.55 3.93 2.23
CA LYS A 35 -14.74 2.46 2.26
C LYS A 35 -13.73 1.79 3.17
N SER A 36 -12.46 2.19 3.12
CA SER A 36 -11.41 1.64 3.99
C SER A 36 -11.63 2.02 5.46
N ALA A 37 -12.02 3.27 5.74
CA ALA A 37 -12.25 3.76 7.09
C ALA A 37 -13.58 3.25 7.70
N ASP A 38 -14.61 2.96 6.89
CA ASP A 38 -15.93 2.56 7.35
C ASP A 38 -16.08 1.05 7.57
N THR A 39 -15.23 0.22 6.91
CA THR A 39 -15.24 -1.22 7.13
C THR A 39 -14.61 -1.61 8.47
N ARG A 40 -15.14 -2.67 9.12
CA ARG A 40 -14.53 -3.19 10.36
C ARG A 40 -13.07 -3.57 10.16
N ALA A 41 -12.76 -4.30 9.09
CA ALA A 41 -11.40 -4.72 8.77
C ALA A 41 -10.48 -3.52 8.54
N GLY A 42 -10.90 -2.51 7.77
CA GLY A 42 -10.12 -1.31 7.52
C GLY A 42 -9.87 -0.49 8.79
N ARG A 43 -10.89 -0.28 9.63
CA ARG A 43 -10.72 0.45 10.91
C ARG A 43 -9.75 -0.25 11.86
N TRP A 44 -9.89 -1.58 12.03
CA TRP A 44 -8.97 -2.34 12.87
C TRP A 44 -7.55 -2.32 12.31
N LEU A 45 -7.39 -2.37 10.98
CA LEU A 45 -6.07 -2.32 10.36
C LEU A 45 -5.44 -0.93 10.48
N LEU A 46 -6.18 0.15 10.19
CA LEU A 46 -5.68 1.52 10.34
C LEU A 46 -5.34 1.83 11.81
N GLY A 47 -6.23 1.49 12.73
CA GLY A 47 -5.97 1.61 14.17
C GLY A 47 -4.80 0.74 14.61
N GLY A 48 -4.70 -0.48 14.09
CA GLY A 48 -3.60 -1.42 14.36
C GLY A 48 -2.25 -0.91 13.86
N ILE A 49 -2.19 -0.30 12.67
CA ILE A 49 -0.95 0.32 12.16
C ILE A 49 -0.43 1.35 13.16
N VAL A 50 -1.27 2.27 13.58
CA VAL A 50 -0.88 3.33 14.53
C VAL A 50 -0.56 2.75 15.91
N ALA A 51 -1.42 1.89 16.44
CA ALA A 51 -1.26 1.33 17.79
C ALA A 51 -0.03 0.43 17.90
N ILE A 52 0.22 -0.44 16.93
CA ILE A 52 1.39 -1.33 16.95
C ILE A 52 2.67 -0.53 16.72
N THR A 53 2.67 0.45 15.81
CA THR A 53 3.82 1.36 15.63
C THR A 53 4.14 2.10 16.92
N ALA A 54 3.13 2.69 17.58
CA ALA A 54 3.30 3.38 18.85
C ALA A 54 3.78 2.43 19.96
N ALA A 55 3.18 1.23 20.05
CA ALA A 55 3.57 0.25 21.08
C ALA A 55 5.04 -0.18 20.93
N ILE A 56 5.49 -0.48 19.70
CA ILE A 56 6.88 -0.87 19.44
C ILE A 56 7.84 0.28 19.73
N MET A 57 7.48 1.52 19.36
CA MET A 57 8.27 2.71 19.70
C MET A 57 8.37 2.91 21.21
N VAL A 58 7.27 2.76 21.95
CA VAL A 58 7.26 2.86 23.42
C VAL A 58 8.10 1.74 24.05
N ILE A 59 8.00 0.51 23.57
CA ILE A 59 8.83 -0.60 24.06
C ILE A 59 10.31 -0.27 23.83
N PHE A 60 10.68 0.18 22.64
CA PHE A 60 12.06 0.59 22.36
C PHE A 60 12.51 1.73 23.29
N PHE A 61 11.67 2.75 23.46
CA PHE A 61 11.95 3.86 24.38
C PHE A 61 12.24 3.39 25.82
N LEU A 62 11.54 2.35 26.29
CA LEU A 62 11.71 1.83 27.65
C LEU A 62 12.95 0.93 27.82
N VAL A 63 13.39 0.28 26.73
CA VAL A 63 14.44 -0.74 26.77
C VAL A 63 15.79 -0.21 26.25
N ALA A 64 15.78 0.73 25.31
CA ALA A 64 16.99 1.28 24.70
C ALA A 64 17.77 2.16 25.69
N ASP A 65 19.08 2.15 25.55
CA ASP A 65 19.95 3.08 26.25
C ASP A 65 19.64 4.53 25.86
N ALA A 66 19.98 5.47 26.74
CA ALA A 66 19.66 6.89 26.53
C ALA A 66 20.23 7.41 25.21
N ASP A 67 21.46 7.01 24.87
CA ASP A 67 22.17 7.43 23.64
C ASP A 67 21.54 6.90 22.35
N ASP A 68 20.79 5.79 22.43
CA ASP A 68 20.11 5.19 21.27
C ASP A 68 18.72 5.81 21.02
N ARG A 69 18.19 6.64 21.92
CA ARG A 69 16.87 7.26 21.81
C ARG A 69 16.90 8.47 20.88
N VAL A 70 17.41 8.27 19.68
CA VAL A 70 17.50 9.29 18.62
C VAL A 70 16.35 9.11 17.63
N PHE A 71 15.97 10.19 16.97
CA PHE A 71 14.84 10.22 16.03
C PHE A 71 14.96 9.20 14.90
N GLU A 72 16.16 9.00 14.37
CA GLU A 72 16.43 8.03 13.29
C GLU A 72 16.09 6.60 13.71
N ASN A 73 16.47 6.21 14.93
CA ASN A 73 16.17 4.88 15.45
C ASN A 73 14.66 4.67 15.62
N PHE A 74 13.93 5.67 16.10
CA PHE A 74 12.48 5.59 16.20
C PHE A 74 11.80 5.45 14.83
N ILE A 75 12.27 6.19 13.80
CA ILE A 75 11.76 6.01 12.43
C ILE A 75 12.11 4.61 11.88
N GLY A 76 13.34 4.16 12.06
CA GLY A 76 13.78 2.83 11.63
C GLY A 76 12.91 1.72 12.23
N ILE A 77 12.58 1.84 13.52
CA ILE A 77 11.70 0.90 14.23
C ILE A 77 10.27 0.97 13.71
N ALA A 78 9.75 2.16 13.38
CA ALA A 78 8.43 2.32 12.79
C ALA A 78 8.28 1.60 11.44
N ALA A 79 9.36 1.53 10.67
CA ALA A 79 9.36 0.89 9.36
C ALA A 79 8.94 -0.59 9.43
N THR A 80 9.29 -1.29 10.51
CA THR A 80 8.99 -2.71 10.68
C THR A 80 7.48 -3.01 10.71
N PRO A 81 6.68 -2.51 11.67
CA PRO A 81 5.24 -2.80 11.69
C PRO A 81 4.51 -2.22 10.48
N GLN A 82 4.93 -1.07 9.99
CA GLN A 82 4.32 -0.45 8.82
C GLN A 82 4.64 -1.25 7.55
N GLY A 83 5.85 -1.79 7.41
CA GLY A 83 6.24 -2.67 6.30
C GLY A 83 5.42 -3.96 6.21
N PHE A 84 4.87 -4.43 7.33
CA PHE A 84 3.96 -5.59 7.34
C PHE A 84 2.48 -5.21 7.14
N LEU A 85 2.03 -4.12 7.73
CA LEU A 85 0.60 -3.79 7.80
C LEU A 85 0.12 -2.93 6.62
N LEU A 86 0.95 -2.03 6.09
CA LEU A 86 0.59 -1.20 4.92
C LEU A 86 0.32 -2.02 3.67
N PRO A 87 1.12 -3.05 3.31
CA PRO A 87 0.79 -3.89 2.17
C PRO A 87 -0.54 -4.61 2.32
N VAL A 88 -0.89 -5.06 3.53
CA VAL A 88 -2.20 -5.66 3.80
C VAL A 88 -3.32 -4.65 3.53
N LEU A 89 -3.15 -3.39 3.90
CA LEU A 89 -4.09 -2.33 3.56
C LEU A 89 -4.19 -2.13 2.04
N GLY A 90 -3.06 -2.11 1.33
CA GLY A 90 -3.00 -2.05 -0.13
C GLY A 90 -3.74 -3.22 -0.79
N ILE A 91 -3.56 -4.44 -0.29
CA ILE A 91 -4.28 -5.64 -0.74
C ILE A 91 -5.79 -5.46 -0.52
N LEU A 92 -6.22 -5.05 0.68
CA LEU A 92 -7.64 -4.91 1.02
C LEU A 92 -8.35 -3.84 0.20
N LEU A 93 -7.68 -2.75 -0.19
CA LEU A 93 -8.24 -1.72 -1.08
C LEU A 93 -8.78 -2.31 -2.39
N VAL A 94 -8.19 -3.39 -2.86
CA VAL A 94 -8.64 -4.06 -4.09
C VAL A 94 -9.52 -5.25 -3.78
N THR A 95 -9.05 -6.16 -2.93
CA THR A 95 -9.63 -7.50 -2.80
C THR A 95 -10.91 -7.53 -1.97
N SER A 96 -11.17 -6.53 -1.11
CA SER A 96 -12.38 -6.49 -0.28
C SER A 96 -13.67 -6.49 -1.10
N GLU A 97 -13.68 -5.77 -2.22
CA GLU A 97 -14.86 -5.72 -3.11
C GLU A 97 -15.12 -7.06 -3.81
N TRP A 98 -14.05 -7.78 -4.16
CA TRP A 98 -14.18 -9.10 -4.76
C TRP A 98 -14.64 -10.14 -3.74
N GLY A 99 -14.07 -10.10 -2.54
CA GLY A 99 -14.49 -10.98 -1.44
C GLY A 99 -15.93 -10.76 -0.99
N GLN A 100 -16.41 -9.52 -1.01
CA GLN A 100 -17.77 -9.15 -0.64
C GLN A 100 -18.75 -9.15 -1.83
N ARG A 101 -18.32 -9.50 -3.04
CA ARG A 101 -19.12 -9.47 -4.28
C ARG A 101 -19.70 -8.08 -4.62
N THR A 102 -19.08 -7.00 -4.13
CA THR A 102 -19.53 -5.62 -4.38
C THR A 102 -18.85 -4.97 -5.58
N ALA A 103 -17.90 -5.66 -6.21
CA ALA A 103 -17.19 -5.17 -7.41
C ALA A 103 -18.18 -4.83 -8.56
N MET A 104 -19.25 -5.62 -8.73
CA MET A 104 -20.30 -5.33 -9.71
C MET A 104 -20.97 -3.97 -9.48
N VAL A 105 -21.26 -3.62 -8.22
CA VAL A 105 -21.87 -2.33 -7.88
C VAL A 105 -20.92 -1.19 -8.19
N THR A 106 -19.64 -1.34 -7.83
CA THR A 106 -18.61 -0.32 -8.12
C THR A 106 -18.50 -0.05 -9.62
N PHE A 107 -18.45 -1.08 -10.46
CA PHE A 107 -18.33 -0.93 -11.91
C PHE A 107 -19.66 -0.57 -12.60
N ALA A 108 -20.81 -0.81 -11.98
CA ALA A 108 -22.09 -0.29 -12.47
C ALA A 108 -22.19 1.24 -12.25
N LEU A 109 -21.67 1.75 -11.12
CA LEU A 109 -21.65 3.18 -10.80
C LEU A 109 -20.55 3.96 -11.54
N GLU A 110 -19.38 3.36 -11.75
CA GLU A 110 -18.27 3.92 -12.55
C GLU A 110 -17.78 2.85 -13.54
N PRO A 111 -18.28 2.84 -14.78
CA PRO A 111 -17.90 1.84 -15.79
C PRO A 111 -16.43 1.91 -16.21
N SER A 112 -15.76 3.05 -15.96
CA SER A 112 -14.36 3.23 -16.28
C SER A 112 -13.45 2.52 -15.26
N ARG A 113 -13.19 1.23 -15.47
CA ARG A 113 -12.28 0.44 -14.63
C ARG A 113 -10.90 1.11 -14.40
N PRO A 114 -10.25 1.73 -15.40
CA PRO A 114 -9.01 2.46 -15.20
C PRO A 114 -9.12 3.58 -14.15
N ARG A 115 -10.23 4.32 -14.14
CA ARG A 115 -10.45 5.40 -13.16
C ARG A 115 -10.62 4.86 -11.75
N VAL A 116 -11.32 3.73 -11.60
CA VAL A 116 -11.48 3.07 -10.29
C VAL A 116 -10.13 2.59 -9.77
N ILE A 117 -9.30 1.92 -10.60
CA ILE A 117 -7.96 1.47 -10.18
C ILE A 117 -7.08 2.68 -9.83
N ALA A 118 -7.09 3.73 -10.64
CA ALA A 118 -6.34 4.95 -10.35
C ALA A 118 -6.79 5.59 -9.03
N ALA A 119 -8.10 5.62 -8.74
CA ALA A 119 -8.62 6.14 -7.46
C ALA A 119 -8.15 5.29 -6.27
N LYS A 120 -8.13 3.94 -6.40
CA LYS A 120 -7.58 3.04 -5.39
C LYS A 120 -6.08 3.25 -5.18
N THR A 121 -5.32 3.47 -6.27
CA THR A 121 -3.88 3.77 -6.19
C THR A 121 -3.63 5.09 -5.46
N VAL A 122 -4.36 6.14 -5.78
CA VAL A 122 -4.24 7.41 -5.06
C VAL A 122 -4.64 7.27 -3.59
N ALA A 123 -5.71 6.52 -3.29
CA ALA A 123 -6.09 6.24 -1.91
C ALA A 123 -4.99 5.47 -1.15
N ALA A 124 -4.35 4.48 -1.79
CA ALA A 124 -3.21 3.77 -1.21
C ALA A 124 -2.05 4.71 -0.90
N LEU A 125 -1.66 5.57 -1.86
CA LEU A 125 -0.60 6.57 -1.65
C LEU A 125 -0.91 7.53 -0.50
N LEU A 126 -2.17 7.96 -0.38
CA LEU A 126 -2.61 8.82 0.73
C LEU A 126 -2.55 8.11 2.09
N PHE A 127 -2.89 6.82 2.16
CA PHE A 127 -2.71 6.02 3.38
C PHE A 127 -1.23 5.82 3.72
N GLY A 128 -0.37 5.57 2.73
CA GLY A 128 1.08 5.52 2.94
C GLY A 128 1.64 6.84 3.46
N ALA A 129 1.21 7.96 2.89
CA ALA A 129 1.59 9.29 3.35
C ALA A 129 1.08 9.57 4.77
N ALA A 130 -0.15 9.16 5.11
CA ALA A 130 -0.69 9.30 6.46
C ALA A 130 0.08 8.45 7.49
N ALA A 131 0.46 7.23 7.11
CA ALA A 131 1.29 6.37 7.97
C ALA A 131 2.70 6.95 8.18
N PHE A 132 3.30 7.52 7.12
CA PHE A 132 4.55 8.26 7.21
C PHE A 132 4.44 9.42 8.22
N VAL A 133 3.43 10.27 8.09
CA VAL A 133 3.21 11.39 9.01
C VAL A 133 3.00 10.91 10.44
N ALA A 134 2.22 9.84 10.63
CA ALA A 134 2.01 9.26 11.96
C ALA A 134 3.33 8.76 12.58
N ALA A 135 4.19 8.07 11.81
CA ALA A 135 5.50 7.62 12.28
C ALA A 135 6.40 8.78 12.67
N ILE A 136 6.46 9.82 11.85
CA ILE A 136 7.25 11.04 12.13
C ILE A 136 6.79 11.71 13.43
N LEU A 137 5.48 11.89 13.63
CA LEU A 137 4.94 12.52 14.82
C LEU A 137 5.20 11.68 16.08
N LEU A 138 5.07 10.36 15.99
CA LEU A 138 5.37 9.46 17.10
C LEU A 138 6.87 9.45 17.43
N ALA A 139 7.75 9.38 16.43
CA ALA A 139 9.19 9.44 16.60
C ALA A 139 9.61 10.77 17.24
N ALA A 140 9.08 11.89 16.74
CA ALA A 140 9.36 13.20 17.31
C ALA A 140 8.90 13.32 18.76
N ALA A 141 7.73 12.78 19.11
CA ALA A 141 7.23 12.78 20.48
C ALA A 141 8.13 11.94 21.40
N CYS A 142 8.54 10.73 20.99
CA CYS A 142 9.44 9.88 21.76
C CYS A 142 10.79 10.55 21.98
N THR A 143 11.38 11.14 20.93
CA THR A 143 12.67 11.85 21.03
C THR A 143 12.56 13.08 21.92
N ALA A 144 11.48 13.86 21.84
CA ALA A 144 11.29 15.06 22.65
C ALA A 144 11.08 14.76 24.15
N VAL A 145 10.47 13.60 24.48
CA VAL A 145 10.18 13.22 25.89
C VAL A 145 11.39 12.64 26.60
N GLY A 146 12.28 11.97 25.93
CA GLY A 146 13.40 11.30 26.59
C GLY A 146 14.50 10.84 25.65
N GLY A 147 14.67 11.57 24.55
CA GLY A 147 15.78 11.35 23.61
C GLY A 147 17.14 11.75 24.20
N ALA A 148 18.19 11.28 23.55
CA ALA A 148 19.57 11.68 23.80
C ALA A 148 19.79 13.18 23.56
N ASP A 149 20.81 13.76 24.17
CA ASP A 149 21.32 15.07 23.79
C ASP A 149 21.69 15.04 22.29
N GLY A 150 21.16 15.98 21.51
CA GLY A 150 21.32 15.93 20.06
C GLY A 150 20.42 14.91 19.34
N GLY A 151 19.41 14.34 19.99
CA GLY A 151 18.53 13.28 19.43
C GLY A 151 17.82 13.62 18.12
N PHE A 152 17.81 14.89 17.71
CA PHE A 152 17.35 15.38 16.41
C PHE A 152 18.49 15.72 15.43
N GLU A 153 19.75 15.53 15.82
CA GLU A 153 20.88 15.68 14.91
C GLU A 153 20.84 14.57 13.85
N GLY A 154 21.29 14.85 12.64
CA GLY A 154 21.22 13.87 11.53
C GLY A 154 19.90 13.85 10.76
N LEU A 155 18.90 14.66 11.11
CA LEU A 155 17.66 14.79 10.35
C LEU A 155 17.94 15.47 9.01
N THR A 156 18.05 14.67 7.97
CA THR A 156 18.26 15.15 6.60
C THR A 156 17.00 14.94 5.74
N ALA A 157 16.85 15.75 4.71
CA ALA A 157 15.77 15.55 3.74
C ALA A 157 15.82 14.16 3.08
N SER A 158 17.03 13.56 2.97
CA SER A 158 17.23 12.22 2.44
C SER A 158 16.62 11.15 3.35
N VAL A 159 16.80 11.23 4.67
CA VAL A 159 16.18 10.30 5.64
C VAL A 159 14.66 10.29 5.48
N PHE A 160 14.05 11.47 5.48
CA PHE A 160 12.60 11.59 5.26
C PHE A 160 12.18 11.07 3.90
N GLY A 161 12.92 11.40 2.85
CA GLY A 161 12.62 10.99 1.48
C GLY A 161 12.72 9.48 1.29
N LEU A 162 13.76 8.84 1.82
CA LEU A 162 13.95 7.39 1.73
C LEU A 162 12.88 6.62 2.52
N PHE A 163 12.57 7.08 3.74
CA PHE A 163 11.50 6.48 4.53
C PHE A 163 10.13 6.66 3.86
N PHE A 164 9.84 7.84 3.33
CA PHE A 164 8.61 8.08 2.59
C PHE A 164 8.51 7.19 1.35
N LEU A 165 9.59 7.08 0.58
CA LEU A 165 9.66 6.20 -0.59
C LEU A 165 9.38 4.73 -0.20
N LEU A 166 10.00 4.25 0.87
CA LEU A 166 9.78 2.90 1.38
C LEU A 166 8.29 2.67 1.67
N GLN A 167 7.63 3.60 2.34
CA GLN A 167 6.21 3.49 2.67
C GLN A 167 5.33 3.42 1.42
N LEU A 168 5.64 4.26 0.42
CA LEU A 168 4.88 4.26 -0.84
C LEU A 168 5.12 2.98 -1.65
N LEU A 169 6.37 2.51 -1.76
CA LEU A 169 6.68 1.26 -2.46
C LEU A 169 5.95 0.07 -1.82
N THR A 170 5.98 0.00 -0.50
CA THR A 170 5.41 -1.10 0.26
C THR A 170 3.89 -1.19 0.10
N ILE A 171 3.16 -0.07 0.22
CA ILE A 171 1.70 -0.08 0.05
C ILE A 171 1.28 -0.33 -1.39
N VAL A 172 2.03 0.21 -2.38
CA VAL A 172 1.76 -0.03 -3.81
C VAL A 172 2.06 -1.48 -4.19
N GLN A 173 3.07 -2.11 -3.59
CA GLN A 173 3.33 -3.55 -3.75
C GLN A 173 2.14 -4.38 -3.30
N GLY A 174 1.60 -4.09 -2.11
CA GLY A 174 0.38 -4.74 -1.63
C GLY A 174 -0.80 -4.55 -2.59
N LEU A 175 -1.02 -3.33 -3.07
CA LEU A 175 -2.05 -3.02 -4.06
C LEU A 175 -1.86 -3.83 -5.35
N ALA A 176 -0.62 -3.94 -5.86
CA ALA A 176 -0.29 -4.71 -7.07
C ALA A 176 -0.64 -6.19 -6.91
N TYR A 177 -0.31 -6.78 -5.76
CA TYR A 177 -0.66 -8.17 -5.50
C TYR A 177 -2.17 -8.37 -5.30
N GLY A 178 -2.85 -7.40 -4.67
CA GLY A 178 -4.31 -7.38 -4.64
C GLY A 178 -4.94 -7.40 -6.03
N LEU A 179 -4.40 -6.63 -6.97
CA LEU A 179 -4.84 -6.57 -8.36
C LEU A 179 -4.61 -7.89 -9.13
N ILE A 180 -3.48 -8.58 -8.87
CA ILE A 180 -3.19 -9.86 -9.51
C ILE A 180 -4.10 -10.96 -8.98
N PHE A 181 -4.21 -11.10 -7.65
CA PHE A 181 -4.88 -12.26 -7.08
C PHE A 181 -6.39 -12.09 -6.97
N LEU A 182 -6.90 -10.86 -6.78
CA LEU A 182 -8.33 -10.56 -6.53
C LEU A 182 -8.91 -11.42 -5.39
N ASN A 183 -8.05 -11.91 -4.52
CA ASN A 183 -8.34 -12.81 -3.41
C ASN A 183 -7.44 -12.42 -2.24
N THR A 184 -8.04 -12.01 -1.12
CA THR A 184 -7.31 -11.49 0.04
C THR A 184 -6.32 -12.49 0.63
N PRO A 185 -6.71 -13.73 1.01
CA PRO A 185 -5.78 -14.72 1.53
C PRO A 185 -4.60 -15.00 0.59
N ALA A 186 -4.88 -15.22 -0.70
CA ALA A 186 -3.84 -15.54 -1.67
C ALA A 186 -2.83 -14.37 -1.83
N ALA A 187 -3.32 -13.12 -1.89
CA ALA A 187 -2.46 -11.95 -2.00
C ALA A 187 -1.60 -11.74 -0.76
N ILE A 188 -2.16 -11.94 0.46
CA ILE A 188 -1.42 -11.82 1.72
C ILE A 188 -0.35 -12.91 1.82
N VAL A 189 -0.72 -14.17 1.55
CA VAL A 189 0.23 -15.29 1.58
C VAL A 189 1.37 -15.04 0.59
N PHE A 190 1.06 -14.64 -0.63
CA PHE A 190 2.09 -14.34 -1.63
C PHE A 190 3.00 -13.19 -1.18
N PHE A 191 2.44 -12.12 -0.62
CA PHE A 191 3.21 -10.99 -0.13
C PHE A 191 4.25 -11.39 0.92
N PHE A 192 3.91 -12.28 1.85
CA PHE A 192 4.84 -12.70 2.90
C PHE A 192 5.75 -13.85 2.47
N VAL A 193 5.25 -14.79 1.70
CA VAL A 193 6.02 -15.99 1.33
C VAL A 193 7.00 -15.73 0.20
N ALA A 194 6.62 -14.94 -0.81
CA ALA A 194 7.48 -14.73 -1.98
C ALA A 194 8.83 -14.06 -1.64
N PRO A 195 8.92 -13.01 -0.82
CA PRO A 195 10.21 -12.44 -0.40
C PRO A 195 11.05 -13.42 0.42
N ILE A 196 10.43 -14.21 1.31
CA ILE A 196 11.16 -15.21 2.09
C ILE A 196 11.73 -16.29 1.17
N ALA A 197 10.92 -16.79 0.24
CA ALA A 197 11.37 -17.80 -0.72
C ALA A 197 12.49 -17.26 -1.63
N SER A 198 12.35 -16.02 -2.11
CA SER A 198 13.36 -15.31 -2.90
C SER A 198 14.67 -15.21 -2.12
N SER A 199 14.63 -14.68 -0.91
CA SER A 199 15.80 -14.53 -0.05
C SER A 199 16.49 -15.88 0.23
N ILE A 200 15.73 -16.95 0.48
CA ILE A 200 16.27 -18.29 0.67
C ILE A 200 17.02 -18.75 -0.59
N VAL A 201 16.42 -18.61 -1.77
CA VAL A 201 17.04 -19.02 -3.04
C VAL A 201 18.35 -18.27 -3.28
N PHE A 202 18.35 -16.95 -3.15
CA PHE A 202 19.56 -16.14 -3.36
C PHE A 202 20.65 -16.40 -2.32
N ASN A 203 20.32 -16.76 -1.09
CA ASN A 203 21.31 -17.08 -0.07
C ASN A 203 21.88 -18.52 -0.19
N LEU A 204 21.03 -19.51 -0.57
CA LEU A 204 21.42 -20.90 -0.68
C LEU A 204 22.23 -21.20 -1.96
N VAL A 205 21.98 -20.47 -3.04
CA VAL A 205 22.66 -20.70 -4.33
C VAL A 205 23.81 -19.70 -4.49
N PRO A 206 25.09 -20.12 -4.28
CA PRO A 206 26.24 -19.21 -4.31
C PRO A 206 26.34 -18.41 -5.60
N ALA A 207 26.00 -19.02 -6.75
CA ALA A 207 26.04 -18.37 -8.06
C ALA A 207 25.02 -17.24 -8.24
N LEU A 208 24.01 -17.14 -7.37
CA LEU A 208 22.96 -16.11 -7.43
C LEU A 208 23.18 -14.98 -6.43
N ARG A 209 24.09 -15.11 -5.48
CA ARG A 209 24.31 -14.12 -4.41
C ARG A 209 24.59 -12.73 -4.95
N ASP A 210 25.43 -12.62 -5.95
CA ASP A 210 25.81 -11.34 -6.56
C ASP A 210 24.63 -10.69 -7.32
N SER A 211 23.63 -11.50 -7.69
CA SER A 211 22.42 -11.03 -8.36
C SER A 211 21.30 -10.64 -7.38
N ALA A 212 21.44 -10.93 -6.09
CA ALA A 212 20.38 -10.69 -5.08
C ALA A 212 19.95 -9.23 -5.06
N ALA A 213 20.88 -8.29 -5.05
CA ALA A 213 20.58 -6.87 -5.02
C ALA A 213 19.80 -6.37 -6.26
N TRP A 214 19.87 -7.09 -7.39
CA TRP A 214 19.22 -6.76 -8.65
C TRP A 214 17.85 -7.47 -8.82
N LEU A 215 17.63 -8.58 -8.15
CA LEU A 215 16.47 -9.45 -8.37
C LEU A 215 15.60 -9.64 -7.14
N ASP A 216 16.14 -9.50 -5.92
CA ASP A 216 15.40 -9.60 -4.67
C ASP A 216 15.06 -8.21 -4.12
N LEU A 217 13.77 -7.91 -4.06
CA LEU A 217 13.28 -6.60 -3.61
C LEU A 217 13.65 -6.32 -2.15
N GLY A 218 13.63 -7.34 -1.30
CA GLY A 218 14.00 -7.20 0.11
C GLY A 218 15.45 -6.75 0.27
N THR A 219 16.37 -7.38 -0.47
CA THR A 219 17.79 -7.00 -0.49
C THR A 219 17.99 -5.58 -1.02
N ALA A 220 17.34 -5.22 -2.13
CA ALA A 220 17.46 -3.87 -2.67
C ALA A 220 16.86 -2.79 -1.75
N GLN A 221 15.77 -3.09 -1.04
CA GLN A 221 15.16 -2.17 -0.09
C GLN A 221 15.96 -1.99 1.20
N GLN A 222 16.91 -2.87 1.53
CA GLN A 222 17.77 -2.69 2.71
C GLN A 222 18.52 -1.36 2.68
N ALA A 223 18.89 -0.87 1.50
CA ALA A 223 19.52 0.44 1.36
C ALA A 223 18.65 1.61 1.85
N LEU A 224 17.30 1.45 1.81
CA LEU A 224 16.36 2.46 2.32
C LEU A 224 16.29 2.49 3.85
N PHE A 225 16.76 1.44 4.54
CA PHE A 225 16.83 1.37 6.00
C PHE A 225 18.14 1.90 6.57
N GLN A 226 19.12 2.26 5.71
CA GLN A 226 20.35 2.88 6.15
C GLN A 226 20.12 4.37 6.47
N LEU A 227 19.44 4.60 7.57
CA LEU A 227 18.96 5.92 8.02
C LEU A 227 20.01 6.64 8.90
N GLY A 228 21.30 6.43 8.70
CA GLY A 228 22.35 7.04 9.51
C GLY A 228 23.35 7.85 8.68
N GLY A 229 23.67 9.04 9.12
CA GLY A 229 24.71 9.89 8.52
C GLY A 229 24.28 10.57 7.23
N GLU A 230 25.20 10.74 6.26
CA GLU A 230 24.89 11.24 4.92
C GLU A 230 24.19 10.15 4.09
N ALA A 231 22.94 9.83 4.46
CA ALA A 231 22.14 8.79 3.81
C ALA A 231 21.79 9.18 2.37
N SER A 232 22.72 8.95 1.46
CA SER A 232 22.46 9.06 0.03
C SER A 232 22.71 7.70 -0.63
N LEU A 233 21.70 7.21 -1.36
CA LEU A 233 21.85 6.00 -2.16
C LEU A 233 22.85 6.26 -3.30
N THR A 234 23.72 5.31 -3.55
CA THR A 234 24.57 5.32 -4.73
C THR A 234 23.77 5.17 -6.01
N GLY A 235 24.31 5.57 -7.15
CA GLY A 235 23.66 5.35 -8.44
C GLY A 235 23.35 3.88 -8.71
N GLU A 236 24.19 2.95 -8.25
CA GLU A 236 23.96 1.52 -8.35
C GLU A 236 22.76 1.06 -7.47
N GLN A 237 22.68 1.50 -6.22
CA GLN A 237 21.56 1.19 -5.33
C GLN A 237 20.22 1.71 -5.89
N TRP A 238 20.23 2.90 -6.51
CA TRP A 238 19.04 3.40 -7.21
C TRP A 238 18.65 2.51 -8.40
N ALA A 239 19.63 2.03 -9.18
CA ALA A 239 19.37 1.13 -10.29
C ALA A 239 18.85 -0.23 -9.82
N GLN A 240 19.41 -0.78 -8.75
CA GLN A 240 18.96 -2.02 -8.11
C GLN A 240 17.52 -1.89 -7.59
N LEU A 241 17.21 -0.81 -6.86
CA LEU A 241 15.86 -0.53 -6.37
C LEU A 241 14.87 -0.32 -7.53
N GLY A 242 15.27 0.36 -8.59
CA GLY A 242 14.45 0.54 -9.79
C GLY A 242 14.15 -0.78 -10.50
N THR A 243 15.16 -1.63 -10.69
CA THR A 243 15.01 -2.94 -11.35
C THR A 243 14.13 -3.87 -10.53
N THR A 244 14.37 -3.99 -9.24
CA THR A 244 13.55 -4.84 -8.36
C THR A 244 12.13 -4.31 -8.22
N SER A 245 11.92 -2.99 -8.13
CA SER A 245 10.58 -2.39 -8.14
C SER A 245 9.85 -2.63 -9.47
N LEU A 246 10.55 -2.61 -10.60
CA LEU A 246 9.97 -2.98 -11.89
C LEU A 246 9.45 -4.42 -11.87
N ILE A 247 10.25 -5.36 -11.37
CA ILE A 247 9.92 -6.80 -11.35
C ILE A 247 8.80 -7.10 -10.36
N TRP A 248 8.90 -6.58 -9.12
CA TRP A 248 8.03 -6.99 -8.01
C TRP A 248 6.84 -6.07 -7.75
N ILE A 249 6.82 -4.86 -8.34
CA ILE A 249 5.73 -3.89 -8.15
C ILE A 249 5.09 -3.53 -9.47
N ILE A 250 5.86 -2.99 -10.43
CA ILE A 250 5.32 -2.41 -11.67
C ILE A 250 4.75 -3.49 -12.59
N LEU A 251 5.50 -4.58 -12.84
CA LEU A 251 5.01 -5.68 -13.66
C LEU A 251 3.78 -6.38 -13.05
N PRO A 252 3.78 -6.72 -11.75
CA PRO A 252 2.58 -7.19 -11.06
C PRO A 252 1.39 -6.24 -11.16
N PHE A 253 1.62 -4.94 -10.95
CA PHE A 253 0.58 -3.91 -11.08
C PHE A 253 0.00 -3.88 -12.50
N ALA A 254 0.85 -3.88 -13.52
CA ALA A 254 0.44 -3.87 -14.92
C ALA A 254 -0.34 -5.15 -15.29
N ALA A 255 0.14 -6.32 -14.85
CA ALA A 255 -0.56 -7.59 -15.04
C ALA A 255 -1.94 -7.60 -14.37
N GLY A 256 -2.03 -7.13 -13.13
CA GLY A 256 -3.28 -6.98 -12.41
C GLY A 256 -4.24 -5.99 -13.06
N TRP A 257 -3.71 -4.87 -13.56
CA TRP A 257 -4.47 -3.89 -14.34
C TRP A 257 -5.10 -4.51 -15.58
N VAL A 258 -4.31 -5.27 -16.37
CA VAL A 258 -4.81 -5.99 -17.55
C VAL A 258 -5.85 -7.05 -17.15
N ARG A 259 -5.61 -7.77 -16.05
CA ARG A 259 -6.56 -8.76 -15.53
C ARG A 259 -7.91 -8.14 -15.21
N ILE A 260 -7.95 -7.02 -14.45
CA ILE A 260 -9.23 -6.37 -14.11
C ILE A 260 -9.94 -5.84 -15.36
N ARG A 261 -9.22 -5.33 -16.35
CA ARG A 261 -9.83 -4.88 -17.62
C ARG A 261 -10.54 -6.00 -18.36
N ARG A 262 -10.04 -7.24 -18.25
CA ARG A 262 -10.57 -8.44 -18.93
C ARG A 262 -11.50 -9.28 -18.05
N ALA A 263 -11.53 -9.03 -16.74
CA ALA A 263 -12.32 -9.82 -15.80
C ALA A 263 -13.82 -9.72 -16.14
N GLU A 264 -14.47 -10.87 -16.30
CA GLU A 264 -15.91 -10.97 -16.32
C GLU A 264 -16.44 -10.78 -14.92
N LEU A 265 -17.41 -9.89 -14.76
CA LEU A 265 -18.11 -9.69 -13.50
C LEU A 265 -19.16 -10.78 -13.35
N LYS A 266 -18.91 -11.77 -12.52
CA LYS A 266 -19.87 -12.84 -12.18
C LYS A 266 -20.47 -12.57 -10.81
#